data_963c6d42b16f082a4aa233f8c8731661
#
_entry.id   963c6d42b16f082a4aa233f8c8731661
#
_cell.length_a   1.000
_cell.length_b   1.000
_cell.length_c   1.000
_cell.angle_alpha   90.00
_cell.angle_beta   90.00
_cell.angle_gamma   90.00
#
_symmetry.space_group_name_H-M   'P 1'
#
loop_
_entity.id
_entity.type
_entity.pdbx_description
1 polymer ?
#
loop_
_entity_poly.entity_id
_entity_poly.type
_entity_poly.pdbx_seq_one_letter_code
_entity_poly.pdbx_strand_id
1 'polypeptide(L)'
;MDFKELEYFSTIVKCGNLTHAARQLYVSQPTLSKFLQKLEEDLGLVLFQRGSRRLKLTYAGQRYYAHVERILSQKREMDAEMTDILRSDRGVLYVGIPPFRCSFSLPKVLPIFHKEFPQVQFRIVEAPSAVLDQKLLNGEIDLAFYMSFERITGLSYQVMHSDKMYAILSKGHPLEEKAAQIGEFSLEWLAGQTLLLQNRTQRQGQYILQELEKRHIQPAEILESSNIRAAAALAANGYGIGFLSGELLEHLELDIPFGAYPLQNCTLHIESVAAWRTGDYLPRYAQAFIKLMEQV
;
A
#
# COMPACT_ATOMS: atom_id res chain seq x y z
N MET A 1 -28.73 15.27 -3.03
CA MET A 1 -27.34 14.86 -3.28
C MET A 1 -27.32 13.92 -4.46
N ASP A 2 -26.54 14.23 -5.49
CA ASP A 2 -26.37 13.41 -6.68
C ASP A 2 -24.93 12.87 -6.78
N PHE A 3 -24.64 11.99 -7.75
CA PHE A 3 -23.29 11.41 -7.90
C PHE A 3 -22.23 12.47 -8.19
N LYS A 4 -22.57 13.55 -8.89
CA LYS A 4 -21.65 14.65 -9.19
C LYS A 4 -21.24 15.39 -7.92
N GLU A 5 -22.16 15.58 -6.99
CA GLU A 5 -21.88 16.19 -5.69
C GLU A 5 -20.96 15.31 -4.82
N LEU A 6 -21.14 13.99 -4.89
CA LEU A 6 -20.23 13.02 -4.23
C LEU A 6 -18.81 13.08 -4.83
N GLU A 7 -18.71 13.16 -6.16
CA GLU A 7 -17.42 13.33 -6.87
C GLU A 7 -16.74 14.66 -6.49
N TYR A 8 -17.51 15.74 -6.36
CA TYR A 8 -17.00 17.03 -5.92
C TYR A 8 -16.37 16.92 -4.52
N PHE A 9 -17.11 16.35 -3.57
CA PHE A 9 -16.60 16.19 -2.21
C PHE A 9 -15.36 15.31 -2.16
N SER A 10 -15.38 14.16 -2.82
CA SER A 10 -14.23 13.24 -2.91
C SER A 10 -13.00 13.94 -3.48
N THR A 11 -13.15 14.70 -4.58
CA THR A 11 -12.05 15.40 -5.22
C THR A 11 -11.49 16.51 -4.34
N ILE A 12 -12.33 17.25 -3.60
CA ILE A 12 -11.87 18.25 -2.63
C ILE A 12 -10.98 17.60 -1.57
N VAL A 13 -11.39 16.46 -1.03
CA VAL A 13 -10.61 15.72 -0.02
C VAL A 13 -9.27 15.26 -0.58
N LYS A 14 -9.25 14.63 -1.75
CA LYS A 14 -8.04 14.12 -2.41
C LYS A 14 -7.04 15.23 -2.75
N CYS A 15 -7.52 16.36 -3.22
CA CYS A 15 -6.68 17.52 -3.55
C CYS A 15 -6.21 18.30 -2.29
N GLY A 16 -6.97 18.27 -1.20
CA GLY A 16 -6.70 19.07 -0.01
C GLY A 16 -6.71 20.59 -0.24
N ASN A 17 -7.21 21.04 -1.40
CA ASN A 17 -7.24 22.44 -1.83
C ASN A 17 -8.35 22.68 -2.86
N LEU A 18 -9.22 23.66 -2.61
CA LEU A 18 -10.36 23.96 -3.49
C LEU A 18 -9.96 24.40 -4.90
N THR A 19 -8.88 25.16 -5.05
CA THR A 19 -8.42 25.63 -6.35
C THR A 19 -7.93 24.49 -7.23
N HIS A 20 -7.17 23.54 -6.65
CA HIS A 20 -6.72 22.34 -7.36
C HIS A 20 -7.90 21.43 -7.71
N ALA A 21 -8.82 21.20 -6.77
CA ALA A 21 -10.02 20.40 -7.01
C ALA A 21 -10.90 20.99 -8.11
N ALA A 22 -11.10 22.32 -8.09
CA ALA A 22 -11.89 23.02 -9.12
C ALA A 22 -11.30 22.86 -10.53
N ARG A 23 -9.96 22.95 -10.67
CA ARG A 23 -9.28 22.68 -11.93
C ARG A 23 -9.47 21.24 -12.41
N GLN A 24 -9.34 20.29 -11.51
CA GLN A 24 -9.50 18.86 -11.84
C GLN A 24 -10.93 18.52 -12.24
N LEU A 25 -11.92 19.22 -11.67
CA LEU A 25 -13.35 19.03 -11.93
C LEU A 25 -13.87 19.92 -13.08
N TYR A 26 -13.02 20.75 -13.69
CA TYR A 26 -13.40 21.71 -14.75
C TYR A 26 -14.52 22.67 -14.34
N VAL A 27 -14.48 23.11 -13.08
CA VAL A 27 -15.44 24.10 -12.53
C VAL A 27 -14.71 25.31 -11.94
N SER A 28 -15.44 26.39 -11.65
CA SER A 28 -14.85 27.53 -10.95
C SER A 28 -14.68 27.25 -9.45
N GLN A 29 -13.61 27.79 -8.84
CA GLN A 29 -13.40 27.67 -7.39
C GLN A 29 -14.60 28.22 -6.56
N PRO A 30 -15.23 29.37 -6.91
CA PRO A 30 -16.42 29.82 -6.21
C PRO A 30 -17.58 28.83 -6.26
N THR A 31 -17.78 28.13 -7.38
CA THR A 31 -18.81 27.09 -7.51
C THR A 31 -18.56 25.97 -6.50
N LEU A 32 -17.33 25.50 -6.39
CA LEU A 32 -16.98 24.42 -5.49
C LEU A 32 -17.04 24.85 -4.02
N SER A 33 -16.69 26.10 -3.72
CA SER A 33 -16.83 26.69 -2.40
C SER A 33 -18.28 26.81 -1.94
N LYS A 34 -19.17 27.28 -2.84
CA LYS A 34 -20.61 27.34 -2.58
C LYS A 34 -21.23 25.95 -2.37
N PHE A 35 -20.81 24.98 -3.19
CA PHE A 35 -21.21 23.59 -3.01
C PHE A 35 -20.86 23.08 -1.62
N LEU A 36 -19.59 23.25 -1.20
CA LEU A 36 -19.15 22.78 0.10
C LEU A 36 -19.90 23.46 1.27
N GLN A 37 -20.07 24.76 1.19
CA GLN A 37 -20.82 25.51 2.20
C GLN A 37 -22.27 25.00 2.31
N LYS A 38 -22.96 24.84 1.18
CA LYS A 38 -24.32 24.32 1.14
C LYS A 38 -24.40 22.90 1.70
N LEU A 39 -23.45 22.03 1.36
CA LEU A 39 -23.39 20.67 1.89
C LEU A 39 -23.26 20.65 3.42
N GLU A 40 -22.36 21.48 3.99
CA GLU A 40 -22.20 21.61 5.45
C GLU A 40 -23.45 22.18 6.11
N GLU A 41 -24.12 23.15 5.48
CA GLU A 41 -25.40 23.72 5.94
C GLU A 41 -26.53 22.67 5.93
N ASP A 42 -26.69 21.93 4.82
CA ASP A 42 -27.72 20.89 4.65
C ASP A 42 -27.55 19.73 5.67
N LEU A 43 -26.30 19.40 6.00
CA LEU A 43 -25.98 18.37 6.99
C LEU A 43 -26.02 18.88 8.43
N GLY A 44 -25.93 20.20 8.65
CA GLY A 44 -25.75 20.80 9.97
C GLY A 44 -24.40 20.44 10.62
N LEU A 45 -23.38 20.05 9.82
CA LEU A 45 -22.09 19.55 10.27
C LEU A 45 -20.95 20.26 9.54
N VAL A 46 -19.89 20.59 10.27
CA VAL A 46 -18.64 21.07 9.66
C VAL A 46 -17.78 19.87 9.27
N LEU A 47 -17.51 19.72 7.98
CA LEU A 47 -16.75 18.59 7.43
C LEU A 47 -15.26 18.88 7.29
N PHE A 48 -14.85 20.17 7.17
CA PHE A 48 -13.46 20.57 7.08
C PHE A 48 -13.06 21.52 8.22
N GLN A 49 -11.83 21.35 8.71
CA GLN A 49 -11.24 22.24 9.73
C GLN A 49 -10.97 23.62 9.14
N ARG A 50 -11.38 24.67 9.85
CA ARG A 50 -11.10 26.06 9.44
C ARG A 50 -9.68 26.48 9.87
N GLY A 51 -9.01 27.28 9.07
CA GLY A 51 -7.77 27.96 9.47
C GLY A 51 -6.46 27.25 9.12
N SER A 52 -6.46 26.16 8.36
CA SER A 52 -5.21 25.54 7.88
C SER A 52 -4.94 25.86 6.41
N ARG A 53 -3.64 25.94 6.01
CA ARG A 53 -3.23 26.10 4.61
C ARG A 53 -3.71 24.95 3.69
N ARG A 54 -3.96 23.76 4.26
CA ARG A 54 -4.56 22.60 3.59
C ARG A 54 -5.89 22.27 4.25
N LEU A 55 -6.88 21.92 3.44
CA LEU A 55 -8.16 21.43 3.93
C LEU A 55 -7.95 20.08 4.62
N LYS A 56 -8.24 20.01 5.90
CA LYS A 56 -8.22 18.78 6.69
C LYS A 56 -9.64 18.44 7.12
N LEU A 57 -9.98 17.16 7.04
CA LEU A 57 -11.28 16.68 7.49
C LEU A 57 -11.43 16.78 9.02
N THR A 58 -12.63 17.13 9.47
CA THR A 58 -13.08 16.87 10.84
C THR A 58 -13.37 15.38 11.02
N TYR A 59 -13.69 14.93 12.23
CA TYR A 59 -14.17 13.56 12.43
C TYR A 59 -15.45 13.28 11.62
N ALA A 60 -16.42 14.21 11.60
CA ALA A 60 -17.62 14.10 10.78
C ALA A 60 -17.27 14.01 9.28
N GLY A 61 -16.32 14.84 8.81
CA GLY A 61 -15.81 14.81 7.45
C GLY A 61 -15.17 13.48 7.07
N GLN A 62 -14.39 12.87 7.96
CA GLN A 62 -13.80 11.55 7.73
C GLN A 62 -14.87 10.47 7.58
N ARG A 63 -15.87 10.48 8.46
CA ARG A 63 -17.00 9.53 8.38
C ARG A 63 -17.81 9.72 7.12
N TYR A 64 -18.10 10.97 6.76
CA TYR A 64 -18.81 11.31 5.53
C TYR A 64 -18.01 10.86 4.29
N TYR A 65 -16.71 11.14 4.25
CA TYR A 65 -15.81 10.72 3.16
C TYR A 65 -15.81 9.20 2.96
N ALA A 66 -15.72 8.43 4.05
CA ALA A 66 -15.76 6.97 3.96
C ALA A 66 -17.08 6.46 3.32
N HIS A 67 -18.22 7.07 3.60
CA HIS A 67 -19.49 6.73 2.96
C HIS A 67 -19.54 7.17 1.50
N VAL A 68 -19.03 8.36 1.19
CA VAL A 68 -18.95 8.87 -0.20
C VAL A 68 -18.13 7.93 -1.08
N GLU A 69 -16.95 7.52 -0.62
CA GLU A 69 -16.10 6.61 -1.40
C GLU A 69 -16.77 5.25 -1.61
N ARG A 70 -17.49 4.72 -0.62
CA ARG A 70 -18.25 3.47 -0.77
C ARG A 70 -19.34 3.57 -1.82
N ILE A 71 -20.11 4.66 -1.84
CA ILE A 71 -21.17 4.87 -2.83
C ILE A 71 -20.56 4.99 -4.24
N LEU A 72 -19.47 5.75 -4.38
CA LEU A 72 -18.77 5.90 -5.65
C LEU A 72 -18.13 4.57 -6.10
N SER A 73 -17.63 3.75 -5.17
CA SER A 73 -17.11 2.42 -5.47
C SER A 73 -18.20 1.49 -5.98
N GLN A 74 -19.33 1.42 -5.31
CA GLN A 74 -20.47 0.60 -5.76
C GLN A 74 -21.01 1.03 -7.14
N LYS A 75 -20.99 2.34 -7.41
CA LYS A 75 -21.34 2.83 -8.76
C LYS A 75 -20.33 2.31 -9.79
N ARG A 76 -19.02 2.40 -9.53
CA ARG A 76 -17.98 1.89 -10.45
C ARG A 76 -18.12 0.39 -10.67
N GLU A 77 -18.38 -0.37 -9.61
CA GLU A 77 -18.62 -1.81 -9.65
C GLU A 77 -19.80 -2.16 -10.55
N MET A 78 -20.94 -1.50 -10.36
CA MET A 78 -22.11 -1.68 -11.21
C MET A 78 -21.81 -1.35 -12.68
N ASP A 79 -21.15 -0.22 -12.95
CA ASP A 79 -20.76 0.19 -14.31
C ASP A 79 -19.82 -0.85 -14.95
N ALA A 80 -18.88 -1.42 -14.18
CA ALA A 80 -17.93 -2.43 -14.63
C ALA A 80 -18.63 -3.77 -14.94
N GLU A 81 -19.53 -4.22 -14.06
CA GLU A 81 -20.32 -5.43 -14.28
C GLU A 81 -21.20 -5.31 -15.53
N MET A 82 -21.90 -4.19 -15.71
CA MET A 82 -22.67 -3.93 -16.93
C MET A 82 -21.78 -3.91 -18.19
N THR A 83 -20.57 -3.38 -18.06
CA THR A 83 -19.58 -3.34 -19.15
C THR A 83 -19.08 -4.74 -19.51
N ASP A 84 -18.81 -5.59 -18.52
CA ASP A 84 -18.43 -6.98 -18.72
C ASP A 84 -19.54 -7.80 -19.39
N ILE A 85 -20.81 -7.59 -19.01
CA ILE A 85 -21.97 -8.19 -19.65
C ILE A 85 -22.01 -7.82 -21.14
N LEU A 86 -21.68 -6.58 -21.49
CA LEU A 86 -21.59 -6.09 -22.85
C LEU A 86 -20.29 -6.53 -23.58
N ARG A 87 -19.35 -7.21 -22.89
CA ARG A 87 -18.03 -7.60 -23.39
C ARG A 87 -17.22 -6.44 -23.99
N SER A 88 -17.36 -5.26 -23.40
CA SER A 88 -16.70 -4.06 -23.94
C SER A 88 -15.34 -3.75 -23.32
N ASP A 89 -14.93 -4.49 -22.27
CA ASP A 89 -13.62 -4.38 -21.58
C ASP A 89 -13.19 -2.92 -21.31
N ARG A 90 -14.13 -2.09 -20.85
CA ARG A 90 -13.92 -0.68 -20.53
C ARG A 90 -14.06 -0.44 -19.05
N GLY A 91 -13.30 0.49 -18.52
CA GLY A 91 -13.43 0.87 -17.11
C GLY A 91 -12.24 1.64 -16.58
N VAL A 92 -12.21 1.76 -15.26
CA VAL A 92 -11.07 2.32 -14.53
C VAL A 92 -10.68 1.30 -13.48
N LEU A 93 -9.38 0.96 -13.40
CA LEU A 93 -8.83 0.08 -12.40
C LEU A 93 -7.90 0.85 -11.47
N TYR A 94 -8.29 0.98 -10.21
CA TYR A 94 -7.48 1.61 -9.17
C TYR A 94 -6.66 0.56 -8.43
N VAL A 95 -5.34 0.62 -8.57
CA VAL A 95 -4.41 -0.36 -7.99
C VAL A 95 -3.54 0.29 -6.94
N GLY A 96 -3.58 -0.25 -5.73
CA GLY A 96 -2.71 0.11 -4.62
C GLY A 96 -1.46 -0.78 -4.60
N ILE A 97 -0.27 -0.17 -4.44
CA ILE A 97 0.98 -0.92 -4.40
C ILE A 97 2.03 -0.13 -3.61
N PRO A 98 2.85 -0.76 -2.73
CA PRO A 98 3.95 -0.07 -2.07
C PRO A 98 5.00 0.44 -3.08
N PRO A 99 5.61 1.63 -2.85
CA PRO A 99 6.45 2.30 -3.83
C PRO A 99 7.60 1.46 -4.39
N PHE A 100 8.33 0.73 -3.51
CA PHE A 100 9.44 -0.09 -3.98
C PHE A 100 8.96 -1.26 -4.86
N ARG A 101 7.88 -1.95 -4.48
CA ARG A 101 7.27 -3.00 -5.30
C ARG A 101 6.76 -2.46 -6.63
N CYS A 102 6.16 -1.27 -6.61
CA CYS A 102 5.69 -0.58 -7.81
C CYS A 102 6.80 -0.44 -8.86
N SER A 103 8.01 -0.07 -8.42
CA SER A 103 9.14 0.24 -9.32
C SER A 103 9.65 -0.94 -10.16
N PHE A 104 9.48 -2.19 -9.70
CA PHE A 104 9.94 -3.36 -10.45
C PHE A 104 8.81 -4.20 -11.06
N SER A 105 7.60 -4.19 -10.47
CA SER A 105 6.49 -5.02 -10.96
C SER A 105 5.71 -4.36 -12.08
N LEU A 106 5.27 -3.10 -11.91
CA LEU A 106 4.43 -2.44 -12.91
C LEU A 106 5.09 -2.23 -14.28
N PRO A 107 6.39 -1.90 -14.40
CA PRO A 107 7.04 -1.81 -15.70
C PRO A 107 7.00 -3.11 -16.52
N LYS A 108 6.94 -4.26 -15.85
CA LYS A 108 6.83 -5.57 -16.51
C LYS A 108 5.38 -5.91 -16.91
N VAL A 109 4.42 -5.58 -16.05
CA VAL A 109 3.02 -6.01 -16.16
C VAL A 109 2.17 -5.03 -16.97
N LEU A 110 2.31 -3.73 -16.71
CA LEU A 110 1.40 -2.72 -17.26
C LEU A 110 1.42 -2.63 -18.80
N PRO A 111 2.57 -2.79 -19.50
CA PRO A 111 2.58 -2.81 -20.97
C PRO A 111 1.80 -3.99 -21.55
N ILE A 112 1.85 -5.16 -20.90
CA ILE A 112 1.11 -6.36 -21.31
C ILE A 112 -0.38 -6.14 -21.08
N PHE A 113 -0.74 -5.67 -19.89
CA PHE A 113 -2.12 -5.35 -19.53
C PHE A 113 -2.76 -4.33 -20.49
N HIS A 114 -2.06 -3.24 -20.79
CA HIS A 114 -2.58 -2.20 -21.69
C HIS A 114 -2.79 -2.70 -23.13
N LYS A 115 -1.95 -3.64 -23.58
CA LYS A 115 -2.13 -4.26 -24.89
C LYS A 115 -3.40 -5.11 -24.96
N GLU A 116 -3.74 -5.82 -23.88
CA GLU A 116 -4.93 -6.67 -23.80
C GLU A 116 -6.20 -5.86 -23.53
N PHE A 117 -6.09 -4.82 -22.67
CA PHE A 117 -7.20 -3.97 -22.24
C PHE A 117 -6.94 -2.47 -22.55
N PRO A 118 -6.87 -2.07 -23.83
CA PRO A 118 -6.46 -0.71 -24.22
C PRO A 118 -7.48 0.37 -23.82
N GLN A 119 -8.72 -0.01 -23.50
CA GLN A 119 -9.78 0.93 -23.10
C GLN A 119 -9.98 1.01 -21.56
N VAL A 120 -9.18 0.26 -20.79
CA VAL A 120 -9.18 0.35 -19.34
C VAL A 120 -8.19 1.43 -18.89
N GLN A 121 -8.68 2.43 -18.18
CA GLN A 121 -7.83 3.43 -17.54
C GLN A 121 -7.21 2.84 -16.28
N PHE A 122 -5.89 2.87 -16.19
CA PHE A 122 -5.17 2.40 -15.01
C PHE A 122 -4.81 3.56 -14.08
N ARG A 123 -5.07 3.41 -12.78
CA ARG A 123 -4.79 4.40 -11.74
C ARG A 123 -3.96 3.77 -10.64
N ILE A 124 -2.76 4.31 -10.43
CA ILE A 124 -1.82 3.82 -9.43
C ILE A 124 -1.96 4.64 -8.15
N VAL A 125 -2.02 3.94 -7.02
CA VAL A 125 -1.99 4.53 -5.67
C VAL A 125 -0.81 3.93 -4.91
N GLU A 126 0.26 4.69 -4.77
CA GLU A 126 1.42 4.28 -4.00
C GLU A 126 1.23 4.67 -2.53
N ALA A 127 1.24 3.66 -1.66
CA ALA A 127 1.12 3.87 -0.22
C ALA A 127 1.66 2.65 0.57
N PRO A 128 1.96 2.82 1.87
CA PRO A 128 2.22 1.71 2.78
C PRO A 128 1.05 0.72 2.84
N SER A 129 1.33 -0.56 3.06
CA SER A 129 0.33 -1.64 3.06
C SER A 129 -0.84 -1.40 4.02
N ALA A 130 -0.60 -0.90 5.24
CA ALA A 130 -1.68 -0.59 6.17
C ALA A 130 -2.58 0.57 5.69
N VAL A 131 -2.05 1.52 4.93
CA VAL A 131 -2.84 2.58 4.29
C VAL A 131 -3.64 2.02 3.12
N LEU A 132 -3.06 1.07 2.35
CA LEU A 132 -3.75 0.40 1.26
C LEU A 132 -4.95 -0.43 1.77
N ASP A 133 -4.81 -1.11 2.91
CA ASP A 133 -5.94 -1.81 3.56
C ASP A 133 -7.12 -0.87 3.82
N GLN A 134 -6.85 0.30 4.39
CA GLN A 134 -7.90 1.29 4.66
C GLN A 134 -8.54 1.81 3.36
N LYS A 135 -7.72 2.02 2.32
CA LYS A 135 -8.21 2.46 1.02
C LYS A 135 -9.09 1.41 0.34
N LEU A 136 -8.74 0.12 0.46
CA LEU A 136 -9.61 -0.97 0.00
C LEU A 136 -10.94 -0.98 0.76
N LEU A 137 -10.89 -0.96 2.09
CA LEU A 137 -12.10 -0.96 2.94
C LEU A 137 -13.02 0.23 2.67
N ASN A 138 -12.43 1.38 2.33
CA ASN A 138 -13.18 2.58 1.96
C ASN A 138 -13.66 2.58 0.50
N GLY A 139 -13.19 1.64 -0.36
CA GLY A 139 -13.49 1.62 -1.79
C GLY A 139 -12.78 2.70 -2.60
N GLU A 140 -11.67 3.24 -2.09
CA GLU A 140 -10.84 4.22 -2.80
C GLU A 140 -9.96 3.57 -3.88
N ILE A 141 -9.65 2.28 -3.70
CA ILE A 141 -8.94 1.42 -4.66
C ILE A 141 -9.67 0.09 -4.80
N ASP A 142 -9.50 -0.56 -5.94
CA ASP A 142 -10.18 -1.81 -6.30
C ASP A 142 -9.32 -3.03 -5.93
N LEU A 143 -8.01 -2.94 -6.17
CA LEU A 143 -7.03 -3.99 -5.88
C LEU A 143 -5.83 -3.40 -5.14
N ALA A 144 -5.17 -4.23 -4.33
CA ALA A 144 -3.86 -3.91 -3.79
C ALA A 144 -2.94 -5.14 -3.83
N PHE A 145 -1.63 -4.89 -4.04
CA PHE A 145 -0.59 -5.92 -4.12
C PHE A 145 0.50 -5.60 -3.11
N TYR A 146 0.61 -6.41 -2.07
CA TYR A 146 1.59 -6.19 -1.00
C TYR A 146 1.91 -7.50 -0.27
N MET A 147 2.92 -7.45 0.56
CA MET A 147 3.25 -8.53 1.46
C MET A 147 2.37 -8.48 2.72
N SER A 148 1.83 -9.62 3.13
CA SER A 148 1.02 -9.74 4.34
C SER A 148 1.36 -11.00 5.14
N PHE A 149 1.18 -10.95 6.45
CA PHE A 149 1.23 -12.07 7.38
C PHE A 149 -0.04 -12.18 8.22
N GLU A 150 -1.03 -11.34 7.91
CA GLU A 150 -2.33 -11.31 8.59
C GLU A 150 -3.46 -11.09 7.59
N ARG A 151 -4.68 -11.33 8.04
CA ARG A 151 -5.90 -11.13 7.27
C ARG A 151 -6.76 -10.05 7.93
N ILE A 152 -7.10 -9.03 7.20
CA ILE A 152 -7.95 -7.93 7.67
C ILE A 152 -9.41 -8.27 7.39
N THR A 153 -10.25 -8.17 8.41
CA THR A 153 -11.71 -8.38 8.25
C THR A 153 -12.28 -7.41 7.23
N GLY A 154 -13.06 -7.95 6.28
CA GLY A 154 -13.66 -7.17 5.19
C GLY A 154 -12.79 -7.11 3.93
N LEU A 155 -11.62 -7.76 3.91
CA LEU A 155 -10.80 -7.95 2.72
C LEU A 155 -10.73 -9.42 2.33
N SER A 156 -10.76 -9.68 1.03
CA SER A 156 -10.49 -10.97 0.40
C SER A 156 -9.07 -10.97 -0.15
N TYR A 157 -8.46 -12.14 -0.19
CA TYR A 157 -7.05 -12.30 -0.57
C TYR A 157 -6.87 -13.47 -1.53
N GLN A 158 -6.02 -13.27 -2.53
CA GLN A 158 -5.41 -14.34 -3.31
C GLN A 158 -3.92 -14.35 -3.00
N VAL A 159 -3.42 -15.49 -2.49
CA VAL A 159 -2.00 -15.69 -2.27
C VAL A 159 -1.33 -15.88 -3.63
N MET A 160 -0.33 -15.07 -3.92
CA MET A 160 0.48 -15.14 -5.13
C MET A 160 1.66 -16.08 -4.93
N HIS A 161 2.42 -15.88 -3.87
CA HIS A 161 3.47 -16.80 -3.42
C HIS A 161 3.77 -16.62 -1.92
N SER A 162 4.37 -17.64 -1.32
CA SER A 162 4.94 -17.54 0.03
C SER A 162 6.35 -16.98 -0.05
N ASP A 163 6.75 -16.23 0.96
CA ASP A 163 8.04 -15.57 1.02
C ASP A 163 8.71 -15.75 2.39
N LYS A 164 9.97 -15.36 2.51
CA LYS A 164 10.74 -15.34 3.75
C LYS A 164 11.26 -13.95 4.03
N MET A 165 11.46 -13.66 5.31
CA MET A 165 12.17 -12.45 5.73
C MET A 165 13.65 -12.74 5.85
N TYR A 166 14.49 -11.82 5.36
CA TYR A 166 15.93 -11.90 5.39
C TYR A 166 16.52 -10.78 6.26
N ALA A 167 17.53 -11.11 7.06
CA ALA A 167 18.39 -10.13 7.70
C ALA A 167 19.48 -9.68 6.71
N ILE A 168 19.73 -8.37 6.65
CA ILE A 168 20.76 -7.76 5.80
C ILE A 168 21.84 -7.19 6.71
N LEU A 169 23.10 -7.55 6.45
CA LEU A 169 24.25 -7.13 7.22
C LEU A 169 25.41 -6.72 6.28
N SER A 170 26.27 -5.82 6.75
CA SER A 170 27.55 -5.55 6.08
C SER A 170 28.45 -6.77 6.14
N LYS A 171 29.32 -6.92 5.13
CA LYS A 171 30.29 -8.03 5.06
C LYS A 171 31.32 -8.05 6.21
N GLY A 172 31.49 -6.99 6.95
CA GLY A 172 32.36 -6.92 8.12
C GLY A 172 31.62 -7.05 9.46
N HIS A 173 30.32 -7.34 9.47
CA HIS A 173 29.59 -7.46 10.72
C HIS A 173 29.88 -8.79 11.42
N PRO A 174 30.13 -8.83 12.76
CA PRO A 174 30.47 -10.07 13.47
C PRO A 174 29.44 -11.21 13.32
N LEU A 175 28.17 -10.86 13.22
CA LEU A 175 27.07 -11.82 13.00
C LEU A 175 26.97 -12.29 11.55
N GLU A 176 27.55 -11.57 10.59
CA GLU A 176 27.55 -11.95 9.17
C GLU A 176 28.33 -13.25 8.94
N GLU A 177 29.54 -13.36 9.50
CA GLU A 177 30.34 -14.58 9.39
C GLU A 177 29.60 -15.80 9.99
N LYS A 178 28.95 -15.61 11.14
CA LYS A 178 28.18 -16.65 11.80
C LYS A 178 26.96 -17.07 10.97
N ALA A 179 26.25 -16.11 10.40
CA ALA A 179 25.10 -16.36 9.53
C ALA A 179 25.54 -17.05 8.23
N ALA A 180 26.67 -16.66 7.65
CA ALA A 180 27.23 -17.28 6.45
C ALA A 180 27.59 -18.76 6.65
N GLN A 181 28.10 -19.13 7.82
CA GLN A 181 28.41 -20.53 8.14
C GLN A 181 27.18 -21.42 8.28
N ILE A 182 26.08 -20.86 8.82
CA ILE A 182 24.83 -21.59 9.08
C ILE A 182 23.90 -21.53 7.85
N GLY A 183 23.99 -20.49 7.04
CA GLY A 183 23.10 -20.20 5.93
C GLY A 183 21.79 -19.52 6.33
N GLU A 184 21.61 -19.19 7.61
CA GLU A 184 20.40 -18.59 8.19
C GLU A 184 20.78 -17.60 9.31
N PHE A 185 19.83 -16.74 9.70
CA PHE A 185 20.00 -15.74 10.75
C PHE A 185 19.02 -15.99 11.91
N SER A 186 19.54 -16.15 13.13
CA SER A 186 18.71 -16.32 14.32
C SER A 186 18.20 -14.99 14.85
N LEU A 187 16.89 -14.92 15.14
CA LEU A 187 16.26 -13.74 15.74
C LEU A 187 16.86 -13.37 17.10
N GLU A 188 17.33 -14.35 17.89
CA GLU A 188 17.93 -14.15 19.20
C GLU A 188 19.22 -13.29 19.13
N TRP A 189 19.89 -13.28 17.98
CA TRP A 189 21.10 -12.45 17.79
C TRP A 189 20.80 -10.94 17.64
N LEU A 190 19.54 -10.58 17.53
CA LEU A 190 19.09 -9.17 17.47
C LEU A 190 19.14 -8.48 18.84
N ALA A 191 19.30 -9.24 19.94
CA ALA A 191 19.45 -8.68 21.27
C ALA A 191 20.70 -7.77 21.34
N GLY A 192 20.49 -6.51 21.76
CA GLY A 192 21.54 -5.52 21.88
C GLY A 192 22.08 -4.97 20.55
N GLN A 193 21.48 -5.29 19.40
CA GLN A 193 21.86 -4.77 18.08
C GLN A 193 21.08 -3.51 17.72
N THR A 194 21.64 -2.67 16.83
CA THR A 194 20.91 -1.59 16.15
C THR A 194 20.15 -2.17 14.96
N LEU A 195 18.84 -1.92 14.90
CA LEU A 195 17.98 -2.42 13.84
C LEU A 195 17.48 -1.30 12.93
N LEU A 196 17.44 -1.58 11.64
CA LEU A 196 16.96 -0.68 10.60
C LEU A 196 15.65 -1.24 10.07
N LEU A 197 14.54 -0.69 10.54
CA LEU A 197 13.21 -1.18 10.25
C LEU A 197 12.46 -0.24 9.31
N GLN A 198 11.55 -0.79 8.54
CA GLN A 198 10.48 0.02 7.98
C GLN A 198 9.56 0.51 9.11
N ASN A 199 8.97 1.69 8.93
CA ASN A 199 8.07 2.25 9.93
C ASN A 199 6.83 1.35 10.14
N ARG A 200 6.12 1.57 11.24
CA ARG A 200 4.96 0.76 11.69
C ARG A 200 3.76 0.75 10.74
N THR A 201 3.73 1.58 9.70
CA THR A 201 2.69 1.54 8.66
C THR A 201 3.00 0.52 7.56
N GLN A 202 4.19 -0.07 7.56
CA GLN A 202 4.67 -1.07 6.63
C GLN A 202 4.65 -2.45 7.26
N ARG A 203 4.15 -3.45 6.54
CA ARG A 203 4.05 -4.84 7.02
C ARG A 203 5.38 -5.44 7.45
N GLN A 204 6.47 -5.13 6.76
CA GLN A 204 7.80 -5.67 7.15
C GLN A 204 8.25 -5.16 8.51
N GLY A 205 8.07 -3.86 8.79
CA GLY A 205 8.39 -3.30 10.11
C GLY A 205 7.52 -3.93 11.20
N GLN A 206 6.22 -4.06 10.95
CA GLN A 206 5.29 -4.73 11.87
C GLN A 206 5.70 -6.19 12.13
N TYR A 207 6.07 -6.92 11.07
CA TYR A 207 6.49 -8.32 11.17
C TYR A 207 7.66 -8.49 12.15
N ILE A 208 8.74 -7.73 11.97
CA ILE A 208 9.92 -7.82 12.83
C ILE A 208 9.57 -7.41 14.27
N LEU A 209 8.84 -6.31 14.46
CA LEU A 209 8.45 -5.86 15.79
C LEU A 209 7.61 -6.91 16.54
N GLN A 210 6.69 -7.61 15.87
CA GLN A 210 5.92 -8.68 16.49
C GLN A 210 6.77 -9.91 16.84
N GLU A 211 7.73 -10.28 15.98
CA GLU A 211 8.66 -11.38 16.30
C GLU A 211 9.56 -11.05 17.50
N LEU A 212 10.06 -9.81 17.59
CA LEU A 212 10.83 -9.34 18.74
C LEU A 212 10.00 -9.37 20.04
N GLU A 213 8.77 -8.86 19.98
CA GLU A 213 7.87 -8.81 21.14
C GLU A 213 7.55 -10.21 21.66
N LYS A 214 7.14 -11.14 20.78
CA LYS A 214 6.84 -12.53 21.14
C LYS A 214 8.00 -13.27 21.80
N ARG A 215 9.24 -12.90 21.49
CA ARG A 215 10.47 -13.53 21.99
C ARG A 215 11.11 -12.73 23.13
N HIS A 216 10.53 -11.59 23.51
CA HIS A 216 11.09 -10.68 24.51
C HIS A 216 12.53 -10.21 24.16
N ILE A 217 12.83 -10.04 22.86
CA ILE A 217 14.14 -9.60 22.39
C ILE A 217 14.19 -8.07 22.45
N GLN A 218 15.24 -7.54 23.10
CA GLN A 218 15.46 -6.10 23.26
C GLN A 218 16.65 -5.65 22.38
N PRO A 219 16.42 -4.95 21.26
CA PRO A 219 17.49 -4.32 20.50
C PRO A 219 18.09 -3.13 21.28
N ALA A 220 19.31 -2.73 20.97
CA ALA A 220 19.92 -1.53 21.55
C ALA A 220 19.26 -0.25 21.00
N GLU A 221 18.93 -0.25 19.72
CA GLU A 221 18.31 0.88 19.03
C GLU A 221 17.45 0.39 17.87
N ILE A 222 16.40 1.13 17.55
CA ILE A 222 15.58 0.93 16.34
C ILE A 222 15.55 2.25 15.58
N LEU A 223 16.13 2.25 14.38
CA LEU A 223 16.01 3.34 13.41
C LEU A 223 14.90 2.99 12.42
N GLU A 224 13.81 3.77 12.41
CA GLU A 224 12.70 3.60 11.49
C GLU A 224 12.88 4.45 10.22
N SER A 225 12.66 3.85 9.04
CA SER A 225 12.66 4.54 7.75
C SER A 225 11.48 4.13 6.89
N SER A 226 10.86 5.08 6.19
CA SER A 226 9.87 4.77 5.16
C SER A 226 10.50 4.30 3.84
N ASN A 227 11.79 4.56 3.65
CA ASN A 227 12.55 4.19 2.46
C ASN A 227 13.32 2.89 2.69
N ILE A 228 12.80 1.80 2.14
CA ILE A 228 13.38 0.46 2.30
C ILE A 228 14.80 0.36 1.71
N ARG A 229 15.05 1.04 0.60
CA ARG A 229 16.36 1.03 -0.05
C ARG A 229 17.41 1.77 0.79
N ALA A 230 17.03 2.88 1.42
CA ALA A 230 17.90 3.59 2.35
C ALA A 230 18.22 2.75 3.60
N ALA A 231 17.22 2.08 4.18
CA ALA A 231 17.44 1.18 5.32
C ALA A 231 18.40 0.03 4.94
N ALA A 232 18.20 -0.61 3.80
CA ALA A 232 19.08 -1.67 3.31
C ALA A 232 20.50 -1.17 3.02
N ALA A 233 20.65 0.02 2.44
CA ALA A 233 21.96 0.63 2.19
C ALA A 233 22.69 0.97 3.49
N LEU A 234 22.01 1.47 4.52
CA LEU A 234 22.59 1.70 5.84
C LEU A 234 23.07 0.39 6.48
N ALA A 235 22.29 -0.70 6.35
CA ALA A 235 22.68 -2.01 6.84
C ALA A 235 23.93 -2.55 6.11
N ALA A 236 23.95 -2.44 4.78
CA ALA A 236 25.11 -2.83 3.98
C ALA A 236 26.38 -2.05 4.34
N ASN A 237 26.25 -0.79 4.77
CA ASN A 237 27.34 0.06 5.27
C ASN A 237 27.71 -0.18 6.74
N GLY A 238 27.05 -1.11 7.44
CA GLY A 238 27.41 -1.48 8.81
C GLY A 238 26.81 -0.60 9.91
N TYR A 239 25.79 0.21 9.61
CA TYR A 239 25.11 1.01 10.64
C TYR A 239 24.26 0.16 11.58
N GLY A 240 23.80 -1.00 11.13
CA GLY A 240 22.97 -1.94 11.89
C GLY A 240 22.49 -3.10 11.03
N ILE A 241 21.44 -3.78 11.47
CA ILE A 241 20.85 -4.92 10.79
C ILE A 241 19.53 -4.49 10.13
N GLY A 242 19.46 -4.65 8.81
CA GLY A 242 18.25 -4.37 8.02
C GLY A 242 17.44 -5.64 7.74
N PHE A 243 16.23 -5.46 7.23
CA PHE A 243 15.33 -6.57 6.90
C PHE A 243 14.63 -6.35 5.58
N LEU A 244 14.53 -7.42 4.77
CA LEU A 244 13.78 -7.45 3.52
C LEU A 244 13.10 -8.81 3.33
N SER A 245 11.98 -8.82 2.65
CA SER A 245 11.44 -10.07 2.11
C SER A 245 12.27 -10.54 0.91
N GLY A 246 12.23 -11.83 0.62
CA GLY A 246 12.96 -12.44 -0.50
C GLY A 246 12.61 -11.78 -1.83
N GLU A 247 11.32 -11.55 -2.11
CA GLU A 247 10.85 -10.84 -3.30
C GLU A 247 11.51 -9.46 -3.46
N LEU A 248 11.57 -8.67 -2.39
CA LEU A 248 12.18 -7.34 -2.46
C LEU A 248 13.71 -7.40 -2.54
N LEU A 249 14.31 -8.43 -1.93
CA LEU A 249 15.75 -8.67 -1.97
C LEU A 249 16.23 -8.99 -3.39
N GLU A 250 15.48 -9.77 -4.17
CA GLU A 250 15.78 -10.10 -5.57
C GLU A 250 15.83 -8.86 -6.48
N HIS A 251 15.11 -7.78 -6.10
CA HIS A 251 15.05 -6.53 -6.86
C HIS A 251 15.86 -5.40 -6.22
N LEU A 252 16.61 -5.70 -5.14
CA LEU A 252 17.47 -4.72 -4.48
C LEU A 252 18.85 -4.68 -5.13
N GLU A 253 19.17 -3.56 -5.75
CA GLU A 253 20.51 -3.27 -6.25
C GLU A 253 21.19 -2.27 -5.33
N LEU A 254 22.32 -2.64 -4.75
CA LEU A 254 23.22 -1.78 -3.97
C LEU A 254 24.63 -1.90 -4.50
N ASP A 255 25.35 -0.77 -4.56
CA ASP A 255 26.76 -0.72 -5.00
C ASP A 255 27.75 -1.27 -3.96
N ILE A 256 27.25 -1.72 -2.81
CA ILE A 256 28.02 -2.16 -1.65
C ILE A 256 27.69 -3.63 -1.40
N PRO A 257 28.72 -4.51 -1.26
CA PRO A 257 28.50 -5.92 -0.95
C PRO A 257 27.91 -6.09 0.46
N PHE A 258 26.91 -6.94 0.58
CA PHE A 258 26.25 -7.26 1.85
C PHE A 258 25.97 -8.76 1.96
N GLY A 259 25.70 -9.23 3.18
CA GLY A 259 25.15 -10.55 3.46
C GLY A 259 23.63 -10.46 3.61
N ALA A 260 22.92 -11.45 3.09
CA ALA A 260 21.46 -11.59 3.27
C ALA A 260 21.15 -13.04 3.65
N TYR A 261 20.50 -13.23 4.80
CA TYR A 261 20.26 -14.56 5.38
C TYR A 261 18.82 -14.66 5.83
N PRO A 262 18.09 -15.76 5.46
CA PRO A 262 16.72 -15.95 5.88
C PRO A 262 16.64 -16.08 7.40
N LEU A 263 15.61 -15.47 8.00
CA LEU A 263 15.37 -15.55 9.43
C LEU A 263 14.90 -16.96 9.82
N GLN A 264 15.51 -17.51 10.86
CA GLN A 264 15.14 -18.81 11.42
C GLN A 264 13.90 -18.75 12.32
N ASN A 265 13.16 -19.85 12.33
CA ASN A 265 12.11 -20.12 13.31
C ASN A 265 11.07 -19.00 13.46
N CYS A 266 10.82 -18.24 12.41
CA CYS A 266 9.76 -17.23 12.43
C CYS A 266 8.39 -17.87 12.65
N THR A 267 7.60 -17.28 13.54
CA THR A 267 6.25 -17.79 13.88
C THR A 267 5.19 -17.29 12.89
N LEU A 268 5.48 -16.21 12.19
CA LEU A 268 4.58 -15.61 11.21
C LEU A 268 4.98 -16.07 9.80
N HIS A 269 3.99 -16.47 9.03
CA HIS A 269 4.16 -16.74 7.60
C HIS A 269 3.90 -15.47 6.82
N ILE A 270 4.81 -15.11 5.92
CA ILE A 270 4.63 -13.96 5.03
C ILE A 270 4.27 -14.46 3.63
N GLU A 271 3.34 -13.74 3.01
CA GLU A 271 2.84 -14.05 1.68
C GLU A 271 2.75 -12.78 0.86
N SER A 272 3.12 -12.86 -0.40
CA SER A 272 2.75 -11.88 -1.40
C SER A 272 1.30 -12.11 -1.79
N VAL A 273 0.46 -11.08 -1.72
CA VAL A 273 -0.98 -11.19 -1.92
C VAL A 273 -1.52 -10.14 -2.87
N ALA A 274 -2.55 -10.53 -3.63
CA ALA A 274 -3.52 -9.62 -4.18
C ALA A 274 -4.69 -9.52 -3.18
N ALA A 275 -5.12 -8.30 -2.86
CA ALA A 275 -6.20 -8.03 -1.91
C ALA A 275 -7.25 -7.12 -2.54
N TRP A 276 -8.53 -7.35 -2.17
CA TRP A 276 -9.67 -6.53 -2.56
C TRP A 276 -10.73 -6.57 -1.48
N ARG A 277 -11.73 -5.69 -1.54
CA ARG A 277 -12.82 -5.70 -0.55
C ARG A 277 -13.70 -6.93 -0.73
N THR A 278 -14.03 -7.59 0.37
CA THR A 278 -14.89 -8.78 0.34
C THR A 278 -16.28 -8.44 -0.18
N GLY A 279 -16.74 -9.21 -1.16
CA GLY A 279 -18.04 -9.06 -1.80
C GLY A 279 -18.03 -8.15 -3.02
N ASP A 280 -16.94 -7.44 -3.33
CA ASP A 280 -16.85 -6.64 -4.54
C ASP A 280 -16.77 -7.52 -5.78
N TYR A 281 -17.44 -7.08 -6.84
CA TYR A 281 -17.29 -7.67 -8.16
C TYR A 281 -15.90 -7.36 -8.73
N LEU A 282 -15.20 -8.39 -9.17
CA LEU A 282 -13.92 -8.25 -9.88
C LEU A 282 -14.15 -8.37 -11.38
N PRO A 283 -14.08 -7.24 -12.12
CA PRO A 283 -14.20 -7.26 -13.57
C PRO A 283 -13.14 -8.13 -14.22
N ARG A 284 -13.41 -8.62 -15.44
CA ARG A 284 -12.50 -9.46 -16.19
C ARG A 284 -11.09 -8.88 -16.29
N TYR A 285 -10.98 -7.59 -16.53
CA TYR A 285 -9.68 -6.90 -16.57
C TYR A 285 -8.95 -6.89 -15.23
N ALA A 286 -9.68 -6.80 -14.10
CA ALA A 286 -9.07 -6.87 -12.77
C ALA A 286 -8.54 -8.28 -12.47
N GLN A 287 -9.30 -9.32 -12.82
CA GLN A 287 -8.86 -10.72 -12.71
C GLN A 287 -7.64 -11.01 -13.60
N ALA A 288 -7.62 -10.48 -14.83
CA ALA A 288 -6.47 -10.60 -15.72
C ALA A 288 -5.24 -9.90 -15.15
N PHE A 289 -5.42 -8.71 -14.55
CA PHE A 289 -4.32 -7.99 -13.90
C PHE A 289 -3.72 -8.78 -12.74
N ILE A 290 -4.55 -9.41 -11.88
CA ILE A 290 -4.07 -10.30 -10.81
C ILE A 290 -3.20 -11.42 -11.39
N LYS A 291 -3.65 -12.11 -12.45
CA LYS A 291 -2.89 -13.18 -13.10
C LYS A 291 -1.55 -12.73 -13.69
N LEU A 292 -1.49 -11.51 -14.22
CA LEU A 292 -0.23 -10.94 -14.71
C LEU A 292 0.73 -10.64 -13.57
N MET A 293 0.22 -10.13 -12.44
CA MET A 293 1.02 -9.85 -11.26
C MET A 293 1.56 -11.12 -10.56
N GLU A 294 0.92 -12.28 -10.75
CA GLU A 294 1.42 -13.58 -10.25
C GLU A 294 2.69 -14.06 -10.97
N GLN A 295 3.00 -13.49 -12.12
CA GLN A 295 4.14 -13.90 -12.95
C GLN A 295 5.40 -13.07 -12.69
N VAL A 296 5.34 -12.12 -11.78
CA VAL A 296 6.39 -11.15 -11.48
C VAL A 296 6.75 -11.23 -10.00
#